data_de18d6cf88775cd6e263ecfa4e50ac68
#
_entry.id   de18d6cf88775cd6e263ecfa4e50ac68
#
_cell.length_a   1.000
_cell.length_b   1.000
_cell.length_c   1.000
_cell.angle_alpha   90.00
_cell.angle_beta   90.00
_cell.angle_gamma   90.00
#
_symmetry.space_group_name_H-M   'P 1'
#
loop_
_entity.id
_entity.type
_entity.pdbx_description
1 polymer ?
#
loop_
_entity_poly.entity_id
_entity_poly.type
_entity_poly.pdbx_seq_one_letter_code
_entity_poly.pdbx_strand_id
1 'polypeptide(L)'
;MRFAALALVLLSLAATADIVSPAPDSVRVTLYGNLAADETQTGGLVMVSETRTIDLPAGTSRIVFLGVADAIVPQTAGIEGLPAAIIESNFDYDLLTPGAVIARSHGERVRLVRTDSATGRTTDREAIVRSGPEGVVLEIDGKIEALDCSGLSEKLIFPRVPPGLADEPRLSMTVRADTPGRHTVQLNYLALGMDWSANYIARIAPDGESLDLTGWITLVNRSGTTFANTPAEVVAGQLARDEEETQPPGPTQLNESASCWPIGQFAKMIEQRMVKKADEGVMRSAVFGLADQSDLSEIVVTGSRVPFEAQMRELGDYKLYAVPEPTTIAARQSKQVSFLSQSHVPFTRIYMFKVDENSISDKNDFEPKRATTLLRLQNKESDGLGKPLPRGIVSVMEAGAGGAMLAGQDRLDDTPVGLPIELELGTAMDVWIEPRITEERTIEGDDHDEERISVEVRLGNDKPVPITLEYRQPAYGEGFRIVRESRSHSLKEGDVRWTFRLRPGGRAVLRYSMQRSD
;
A
#
# COMPACT_ATOMS: atom_id res chain seq x y z
N MET A 1 -18.33 -30.76 -79.23
CA MET A 1 -18.01 -31.09 -77.84
C MET A 1 -16.96 -30.09 -77.35
N ARG A 2 -17.40 -29.12 -76.53
CA ARG A 2 -16.49 -28.07 -75.92
C ARG A 2 -16.32 -28.47 -74.48
N PHE A 3 -15.09 -28.83 -74.08
CA PHE A 3 -14.71 -29.06 -72.71
C PHE A 3 -14.39 -27.70 -72.05
N ALA A 4 -15.18 -27.31 -71.07
CA ALA A 4 -14.88 -26.16 -70.20
C ALA A 4 -13.99 -26.68 -69.06
N ALA A 5 -12.76 -26.23 -69.04
CA ALA A 5 -11.86 -26.47 -67.90
C ALA A 5 -12.22 -25.51 -66.74
N LEU A 6 -12.67 -26.10 -65.64
CA LEU A 6 -12.96 -25.40 -64.37
C LEU A 6 -11.64 -25.23 -63.61
N ALA A 7 -11.08 -24.03 -63.61
CA ALA A 7 -9.92 -23.69 -62.80
C ALA A 7 -10.33 -23.54 -61.34
N LEU A 8 -9.94 -24.47 -60.48
CA LEU A 8 -10.11 -24.43 -59.02
C LEU A 8 -9.05 -23.49 -58.44
N VAL A 9 -9.43 -22.26 -58.09
CA VAL A 9 -8.56 -21.35 -57.36
C VAL A 9 -8.54 -21.80 -55.89
N LEU A 10 -7.49 -22.50 -55.50
CA LEU A 10 -7.16 -22.78 -54.10
C LEU A 10 -6.69 -21.48 -53.46
N LEU A 11 -7.60 -20.80 -52.73
CA LEU A 11 -7.18 -19.76 -51.77
C LEU A 11 -6.45 -20.49 -50.64
N SER A 12 -5.13 -20.44 -50.65
CA SER A 12 -4.31 -20.78 -49.51
C SER A 12 -4.57 -19.72 -48.44
N LEU A 13 -5.32 -20.04 -47.37
CA LEU A 13 -5.25 -19.30 -46.13
C LEU A 13 -3.82 -19.48 -45.62
N ALA A 14 -2.98 -18.48 -45.88
CA ALA A 14 -1.70 -18.39 -45.20
C ALA A 14 -2.01 -18.21 -43.72
N ALA A 15 -1.71 -19.21 -42.90
CA ALA A 15 -1.64 -19.06 -41.46
C ALA A 15 -0.57 -18.03 -41.20
N THR A 16 -0.96 -16.83 -40.77
CA THR A 16 -0.04 -15.78 -40.40
C THR A 16 0.67 -16.26 -39.14
N ALA A 17 1.99 -16.44 -39.20
CA ALA A 17 2.80 -16.75 -38.03
C ALA A 17 2.72 -15.56 -37.02
N ASP A 18 2.62 -15.87 -35.74
CA ASP A 18 2.63 -14.86 -34.70
C ASP A 18 3.97 -14.09 -34.71
N ILE A 19 3.90 -12.77 -34.58
CA ILE A 19 5.05 -11.91 -34.41
C ILE A 19 5.32 -11.84 -32.90
N VAL A 20 6.36 -12.51 -32.44
CA VAL A 20 6.70 -12.56 -31.02
C VAL A 20 7.67 -11.46 -30.66
N SER A 21 7.27 -10.62 -29.69
CA SER A 21 8.16 -9.69 -29.00
C SER A 21 8.54 -10.30 -27.64
N PRO A 22 9.74 -10.90 -27.51
CA PRO A 22 10.07 -11.78 -26.38
C PRO A 22 10.35 -11.00 -25.10
N ALA A 23 10.82 -9.76 -25.19
CA ALA A 23 11.13 -8.89 -24.04
C ALA A 23 11.05 -7.42 -24.45
N PRO A 24 10.82 -6.50 -23.49
CA PRO A 24 10.95 -5.08 -23.76
C PRO A 24 12.42 -4.65 -23.93
N ASP A 25 12.67 -3.67 -24.79
CA ASP A 25 13.98 -3.01 -24.95
C ASP A 25 14.30 -2.13 -23.74
N SER A 26 13.26 -1.51 -23.16
CA SER A 26 13.32 -0.75 -21.91
C SER A 26 11.95 -0.70 -21.24
N VAL A 27 11.96 -0.54 -19.91
CA VAL A 27 10.76 -0.42 -19.10
C VAL A 27 10.87 0.83 -18.22
N ARG A 28 9.76 1.52 -18.03
CA ARG A 28 9.56 2.59 -17.03
C ARG A 28 8.34 2.27 -16.20
N VAL A 29 8.38 2.57 -14.89
CA VAL A 29 7.24 2.38 -13.99
C VAL A 29 6.90 3.66 -13.25
N THR A 30 5.61 3.97 -13.18
CA THR A 30 5.07 5.07 -12.39
C THR A 30 4.07 4.50 -11.39
N LEU A 31 4.40 4.56 -10.09
CA LEU A 31 3.59 4.00 -9.02
C LEU A 31 2.62 5.06 -8.48
N TYR A 32 1.37 4.65 -8.33
CA TYR A 32 0.33 5.45 -7.68
C TYR A 32 0.07 4.87 -6.30
N GLY A 33 0.09 5.72 -5.26
CA GLY A 33 -0.12 5.28 -3.89
C GLY A 33 -1.51 4.64 -3.70
N ASN A 34 -1.58 3.65 -2.83
CA ASN A 34 -2.87 3.11 -2.42
C ASN A 34 -3.60 4.14 -1.55
N LEU A 35 -4.74 4.62 -2.03
CA LEU A 35 -5.54 5.67 -1.38
C LEU A 35 -6.56 5.10 -0.39
N ALA A 36 -6.79 3.78 -0.41
CA ALA A 36 -7.67 3.15 0.55
C ALA A 36 -7.02 3.13 1.94
N ALA A 37 -7.74 3.64 2.93
CA ALA A 37 -7.33 3.61 4.34
C ALA A 37 -7.28 2.18 4.92
N ASP A 38 -7.72 1.19 4.15
CA ASP A 38 -7.79 -0.22 4.54
C ASP A 38 -6.61 -0.98 3.94
N GLU A 39 -5.66 -1.36 4.79
CA GLU A 39 -4.47 -2.16 4.44
C GLU A 39 -4.83 -3.57 3.90
N THR A 40 -6.09 -3.96 3.95
CA THR A 40 -6.58 -5.27 3.47
C THR A 40 -6.82 -5.29 1.97
N GLN A 41 -6.90 -4.14 1.29
CA GLN A 41 -7.05 -4.09 -0.15
C GLN A 41 -5.70 -4.19 -0.86
N THR A 42 -5.50 -5.26 -1.58
CA THR A 42 -4.28 -5.72 -2.27
C THR A 42 -3.93 -4.92 -3.53
N GLY A 43 -4.15 -3.61 -3.58
CA GLY A 43 -4.25 -2.95 -4.86
C GLY A 43 -3.49 -1.66 -5.07
N GLY A 44 -2.19 -1.59 -4.78
CA GLY A 44 -1.36 -0.52 -5.34
C GLY A 44 -1.38 -0.59 -6.88
N LEU A 45 -1.40 0.55 -7.55
CA LEU A 45 -1.50 0.69 -9.00
C LEU A 45 -0.19 1.19 -9.59
N VAL A 46 0.23 0.60 -10.69
CA VAL A 46 1.42 1.02 -11.44
C VAL A 46 1.09 1.19 -12.92
N MET A 47 1.52 2.29 -13.52
CA MET A 47 1.62 2.43 -14.97
C MET A 47 2.96 1.85 -15.41
N VAL A 48 2.91 0.88 -16.30
CA VAL A 48 4.08 0.28 -16.94
C VAL A 48 4.13 0.79 -18.38
N SER A 49 5.28 1.33 -18.77
CA SER A 49 5.56 1.79 -20.12
C SER A 49 6.76 1.03 -20.66
N GLU A 50 6.54 0.20 -21.66
CA GLU A 50 7.55 -0.63 -22.29
C GLU A 50 7.87 -0.13 -23.71
N THR A 51 9.15 0.06 -24.01
CA THR A 51 9.58 0.26 -25.39
C THR A 51 9.90 -1.08 -26.00
N ARG A 52 9.35 -1.37 -27.17
CA ARG A 52 9.56 -2.65 -27.88
C ARG A 52 9.80 -2.40 -29.36
N THR A 53 10.66 -3.22 -29.97
CA THR A 53 10.92 -3.20 -31.41
C THR A 53 10.22 -4.35 -32.10
N ILE A 54 9.44 -4.06 -33.14
CA ILE A 54 8.59 -5.03 -33.85
C ILE A 54 8.85 -4.92 -35.34
N ASP A 55 9.07 -6.07 -36.00
CA ASP A 55 9.11 -6.18 -37.45
C ASP A 55 7.71 -6.57 -37.96
N LEU A 56 6.98 -5.60 -38.56
CA LEU A 56 5.58 -5.76 -38.94
C LEU A 56 5.48 -5.96 -40.47
N PRO A 57 4.91 -7.07 -40.98
CA PRO A 57 4.60 -7.24 -42.38
C PRO A 57 3.34 -6.47 -42.78
N ALA A 58 3.13 -6.22 -44.07
CA ALA A 58 1.87 -5.69 -44.57
C ALA A 58 0.76 -6.70 -44.40
N GLY A 59 -0.47 -6.22 -44.16
CA GLY A 59 -1.66 -7.07 -43.97
C GLY A 59 -2.02 -7.25 -42.49
N THR A 60 -2.79 -8.32 -42.21
CA THR A 60 -3.22 -8.62 -40.84
C THR A 60 -2.21 -9.56 -40.18
N SER A 61 -1.76 -9.20 -38.97
CA SER A 61 -0.79 -9.97 -38.18
C SER A 61 -1.21 -10.00 -36.71
N ARG A 62 -0.83 -11.06 -36.02
CA ARG A 62 -0.95 -11.15 -34.55
C ARG A 62 0.41 -10.89 -33.93
N ILE A 63 0.48 -9.89 -33.06
CA ILE A 63 1.67 -9.57 -32.27
C ILE A 63 1.47 -10.18 -30.87
N VAL A 64 2.47 -10.88 -30.36
CA VAL A 64 2.48 -11.48 -29.01
C VAL A 64 3.59 -10.85 -28.19
N PHE A 65 3.23 -10.15 -27.14
CA PHE A 65 4.13 -9.53 -26.17
C PHE A 65 4.32 -10.49 -24.99
N LEU A 66 5.51 -11.05 -24.85
CA LEU A 66 5.87 -11.90 -23.71
C LEU A 66 6.45 -11.04 -22.57
N GLY A 67 6.40 -11.58 -21.33
CA GLY A 67 6.99 -10.95 -20.16
C GLY A 67 6.34 -9.63 -19.74
N VAL A 68 5.07 -9.40 -20.09
CA VAL A 68 4.27 -8.29 -19.51
C VAL A 68 4.02 -8.57 -18.03
N ALA A 69 3.65 -7.55 -17.25
CA ALA A 69 3.37 -7.71 -15.81
C ALA A 69 2.26 -8.76 -15.58
N ASP A 70 2.46 -9.62 -14.58
CA ASP A 70 1.53 -10.73 -14.25
C ASP A 70 0.16 -10.24 -13.74
N ALA A 71 0.11 -9.05 -13.15
CA ALA A 71 -1.13 -8.41 -12.67
C ALA A 71 -1.59 -7.24 -13.55
N ILE A 72 -1.32 -7.31 -14.87
CA ILE A 72 -1.79 -6.32 -15.84
C ILE A 72 -3.32 -6.18 -15.80
N VAL A 73 -3.82 -4.97 -16.01
CA VAL A 73 -5.23 -4.66 -16.27
C VAL A 73 -5.41 -4.56 -17.80
N PRO A 74 -5.86 -5.62 -18.48
CA PRO A 74 -5.76 -5.73 -19.93
C PRO A 74 -6.51 -4.65 -20.70
N GLN A 75 -7.61 -4.14 -20.14
CA GLN A 75 -8.44 -3.09 -20.72
C GLN A 75 -7.71 -1.75 -20.85
N THR A 76 -6.63 -1.57 -20.10
CA THR A 76 -5.83 -0.34 -20.11
C THR A 76 -4.64 -0.42 -21.07
N ALA A 77 -4.42 -1.60 -21.69
CA ALA A 77 -3.29 -1.78 -22.58
C ALA A 77 -3.48 -1.03 -23.90
N GLY A 78 -2.55 -0.13 -24.17
CA GLY A 78 -2.47 0.65 -25.40
C GLY A 78 -1.09 0.58 -26.02
N ILE A 79 -1.03 0.64 -27.35
CA ILE A 79 0.23 0.68 -28.10
C ILE A 79 0.32 2.00 -28.88
N GLU A 80 1.42 2.70 -28.74
CA GLU A 80 1.72 3.94 -29.44
C GLU A 80 2.89 3.76 -30.40
N GLY A 81 2.92 4.58 -31.47
CA GLY A 81 3.99 4.52 -32.47
C GLY A 81 3.89 3.38 -33.48
N LEU A 82 2.80 2.57 -33.44
CA LEU A 82 2.54 1.52 -34.41
C LEU A 82 1.70 2.09 -35.57
N PRO A 83 2.19 2.11 -36.82
CA PRO A 83 1.41 2.57 -37.97
C PRO A 83 0.48 1.46 -38.48
N ALA A 84 -0.41 0.99 -37.63
CA ALA A 84 -1.35 -0.09 -37.91
C ALA A 84 -2.65 0.11 -37.13
N ALA A 85 -3.76 -0.38 -37.66
CA ALA A 85 -5.02 -0.42 -36.94
C ALA A 85 -5.07 -1.63 -36.02
N ILE A 86 -5.37 -1.43 -34.74
CA ILE A 86 -5.62 -2.51 -33.78
C ILE A 86 -7.04 -3.03 -34.02
N ILE A 87 -7.16 -4.33 -34.27
CA ILE A 87 -8.45 -5.01 -34.50
C ILE A 87 -8.94 -5.68 -33.22
N GLU A 88 -8.03 -6.30 -32.47
CA GLU A 88 -8.35 -7.10 -31.29
C GLU A 88 -7.17 -7.10 -30.33
N SER A 89 -7.45 -7.12 -29.03
CA SER A 89 -6.46 -7.27 -27.96
C SER A 89 -6.90 -8.39 -27.03
N ASN A 90 -6.01 -9.36 -26.75
CA ASN A 90 -6.25 -10.49 -25.89
C ASN A 90 -5.13 -10.59 -24.85
N PHE A 91 -5.50 -10.92 -23.63
CA PHE A 91 -4.57 -11.22 -22.56
C PHE A 91 -4.74 -12.67 -22.10
N ASP A 92 -3.66 -13.45 -22.24
CA ASP A 92 -3.61 -14.83 -21.80
C ASP A 92 -3.01 -14.89 -20.39
N TYR A 93 -3.87 -15.03 -19.38
CA TYR A 93 -3.51 -15.10 -17.97
C TYR A 93 -3.55 -16.51 -17.36
N ASP A 94 -3.87 -17.52 -18.18
CA ASP A 94 -3.84 -18.93 -17.78
C ASP A 94 -2.38 -19.39 -17.65
N LEU A 95 -1.77 -19.07 -16.53
CA LEU A 95 -0.39 -19.45 -16.24
C LEU A 95 -0.29 -20.94 -15.85
N LEU A 96 0.88 -21.49 -16.09
CA LEU A 96 1.23 -22.86 -15.74
C LEU A 96 1.31 -23.04 -14.22
N THR A 97 0.15 -23.30 -13.60
CA THR A 97 0.04 -23.64 -12.18
C THR A 97 -0.44 -25.08 -12.01
N PRO A 98 -0.18 -25.75 -10.89
CA PRO A 98 -0.67 -27.13 -10.68
C PRO A 98 -2.19 -27.25 -10.89
N GLY A 99 -2.97 -26.29 -10.39
CA GLY A 99 -4.42 -26.27 -10.57
C GLY A 99 -4.84 -26.06 -12.03
N ALA A 100 -4.21 -25.14 -12.75
CA ALA A 100 -4.48 -24.87 -14.15
C ALA A 100 -4.13 -26.08 -15.03
N VAL A 101 -3.01 -26.76 -14.77
CA VAL A 101 -2.65 -28.01 -15.46
C VAL A 101 -3.72 -29.06 -15.27
N ILE A 102 -4.21 -29.27 -14.07
CA ILE A 102 -5.26 -30.23 -13.76
C ILE A 102 -6.57 -29.84 -14.48
N ALA A 103 -7.00 -28.58 -14.36
CA ALA A 103 -8.22 -28.07 -14.94
C ALA A 103 -8.24 -28.22 -16.49
N ARG A 104 -7.11 -27.95 -17.14
CA ARG A 104 -6.96 -28.07 -18.61
C ARG A 104 -6.68 -29.49 -19.09
N SER A 105 -6.43 -30.43 -18.18
CA SER A 105 -6.16 -31.84 -18.52
C SER A 105 -7.40 -32.74 -18.45
N HIS A 106 -8.62 -32.18 -18.42
CA HIS A 106 -9.84 -32.98 -18.39
C HIS A 106 -9.89 -33.96 -19.57
N GLY A 107 -10.08 -35.26 -19.28
CA GLY A 107 -10.08 -36.34 -20.26
C GLY A 107 -8.69 -36.82 -20.70
N GLU A 108 -7.61 -36.14 -20.29
CA GLU A 108 -6.23 -36.54 -20.59
C GLU A 108 -5.77 -37.68 -19.67
N ARG A 109 -4.88 -38.53 -20.23
CA ARG A 109 -4.20 -39.57 -19.46
C ARG A 109 -3.01 -39.00 -18.73
N VAL A 110 -2.94 -39.30 -17.43
CA VAL A 110 -1.87 -38.88 -16.55
C VAL A 110 -1.33 -40.09 -15.78
N ARG A 111 -0.13 -39.99 -15.26
CA ARG A 111 0.46 -41.00 -14.42
C ARG A 111 0.33 -40.61 -12.96
N LEU A 112 -0.36 -41.45 -12.18
CA LEU A 112 -0.52 -41.30 -10.74
C LEU A 112 0.53 -42.13 -10.03
N VAL A 113 1.41 -41.44 -9.26
CA VAL A 113 2.41 -42.08 -8.41
C VAL A 113 1.98 -41.92 -6.95
N ARG A 114 1.79 -43.06 -6.27
CA ARG A 114 1.48 -43.10 -4.83
C ARG A 114 2.66 -43.64 -4.05
N THR A 115 2.97 -42.98 -2.95
CA THR A 115 4.02 -43.44 -2.02
C THR A 115 3.35 -43.90 -0.72
N ASP A 116 3.55 -45.18 -0.40
CA ASP A 116 3.15 -45.73 0.90
C ASP A 116 4.00 -45.10 2.00
N SER A 117 3.35 -44.39 2.93
CA SER A 117 4.02 -43.62 3.97
C SER A 117 4.75 -44.51 5.01
N ALA A 118 4.34 -45.78 5.16
CA ALA A 118 4.92 -46.72 6.13
C ALA A 118 6.14 -47.44 5.55
N THR A 119 6.13 -47.74 4.27
CA THR A 119 7.15 -48.58 3.60
C THR A 119 8.05 -47.81 2.65
N GLY A 120 7.68 -46.58 2.27
CA GLY A 120 8.34 -45.79 1.25
C GLY A 120 8.20 -46.36 -0.17
N ARG A 121 7.42 -47.43 -0.36
CA ARG A 121 7.21 -48.07 -1.67
C ARG A 121 6.32 -47.22 -2.54
N THR A 122 6.74 -46.99 -3.78
CA THR A 122 5.95 -46.26 -4.79
C THR A 122 5.19 -47.23 -5.67
N THR A 123 3.92 -46.87 -5.99
CA THR A 123 3.11 -47.54 -6.99
C THR A 123 2.78 -46.53 -8.11
N ASP A 124 2.82 -46.97 -9.36
CA ASP A 124 2.60 -46.16 -10.53
C ASP A 124 1.39 -46.72 -11.31
N ARG A 125 0.40 -45.86 -11.65
CA ARG A 125 -0.80 -46.25 -12.40
C ARG A 125 -1.17 -45.18 -13.42
N GLU A 126 -1.73 -45.60 -14.52
CA GLU A 126 -2.40 -44.68 -15.46
C GLU A 126 -3.76 -44.28 -14.91
N ALA A 127 -4.08 -42.99 -15.04
CA ALA A 127 -5.34 -42.42 -14.64
C ALA A 127 -5.83 -41.44 -15.71
N ILE A 128 -7.14 -41.20 -15.78
CA ILE A 128 -7.74 -40.16 -16.64
C ILE A 128 -8.30 -39.08 -15.72
N VAL A 129 -7.97 -37.81 -15.99
CA VAL A 129 -8.53 -36.69 -15.26
C VAL A 129 -10.00 -36.50 -15.62
N ARG A 130 -10.90 -36.55 -14.64
CA ARG A 130 -12.35 -36.45 -14.83
C ARG A 130 -12.99 -35.18 -14.28
N SER A 131 -12.33 -34.46 -13.41
CA SER A 131 -12.77 -33.14 -12.95
C SER A 131 -11.59 -32.24 -12.51
N GLY A 132 -11.83 -30.98 -12.48
CA GLY A 132 -10.97 -29.90 -11.94
C GLY A 132 -11.86 -28.86 -11.27
N PRO A 133 -11.66 -27.63 -11.08
CA PRO A 133 -10.68 -27.01 -10.20
C PRO A 133 -11.01 -27.12 -8.70
N GLU A 134 -12.20 -27.64 -8.32
CA GLU A 134 -12.61 -27.76 -6.89
C GLU A 134 -12.21 -29.10 -6.24
N GLY A 135 -11.52 -29.96 -6.96
CA GLY A 135 -11.05 -31.26 -6.51
C GLY A 135 -10.57 -32.10 -7.68
N VAL A 136 -9.68 -33.04 -7.42
CA VAL A 136 -9.15 -33.92 -8.46
C VAL A 136 -9.93 -35.24 -8.45
N VAL A 137 -10.68 -35.53 -9.50
CA VAL A 137 -11.33 -36.80 -9.69
C VAL A 137 -10.64 -37.53 -10.86
N LEU A 138 -10.21 -38.74 -10.57
CA LEU A 138 -9.51 -39.59 -11.53
C LEU A 138 -10.34 -40.85 -11.84
N GLU A 139 -10.24 -41.32 -13.06
CA GLU A 139 -10.66 -42.68 -13.42
C GLU A 139 -9.43 -43.57 -13.51
N ILE A 140 -9.40 -44.63 -12.70
CA ILE A 140 -8.31 -45.58 -12.59
C ILE A 140 -8.91 -46.98 -12.75
N ASP A 141 -8.47 -47.76 -13.75
CA ASP A 141 -8.96 -49.10 -14.04
C ASP A 141 -10.50 -49.16 -14.14
N GLY A 142 -11.12 -48.12 -14.76
CA GLY A 142 -12.58 -48.02 -14.96
C GLY A 142 -13.37 -47.66 -13.70
N LYS A 143 -12.71 -47.29 -12.59
CA LYS A 143 -13.32 -46.82 -11.33
C LYS A 143 -13.04 -45.35 -11.14
N ILE A 144 -14.01 -44.63 -10.56
CA ILE A 144 -13.87 -43.21 -10.21
C ILE A 144 -13.30 -43.11 -8.79
N GLU A 145 -12.24 -42.35 -8.67
CA GLU A 145 -11.60 -42.04 -7.40
C GLU A 145 -11.44 -40.53 -7.25
N ALA A 146 -12.00 -39.98 -6.16
CA ALA A 146 -11.77 -38.59 -5.79
C ALA A 146 -10.52 -38.54 -4.93
N LEU A 147 -9.53 -37.74 -5.34
CA LEU A 147 -8.40 -37.40 -4.50
C LEU A 147 -8.83 -36.35 -3.50
N ASP A 148 -9.54 -36.78 -2.48
CA ASP A 148 -9.84 -35.96 -1.31
C ASP A 148 -8.62 -35.99 -0.37
N CYS A 149 -8.55 -35.06 0.59
CA CYS A 149 -7.45 -34.85 1.55
C CYS A 149 -7.08 -36.14 2.34
N SER A 150 -6.70 -37.16 1.63
CA SER A 150 -6.41 -38.50 2.17
C SER A 150 -5.15 -38.56 3.05
N GLY A 151 -4.31 -37.49 3.03
CA GLY A 151 -3.02 -37.44 3.69
C GLY A 151 -1.95 -38.32 3.06
N LEU A 152 -2.24 -38.97 1.93
CA LEU A 152 -1.28 -39.78 1.20
C LEU A 152 -0.44 -38.91 0.27
N SER A 153 0.85 -39.23 0.15
CA SER A 153 1.74 -38.56 -0.81
C SER A 153 1.46 -39.04 -2.22
N GLU A 154 0.69 -38.27 -2.97
CA GLU A 154 0.31 -38.57 -4.34
C GLU A 154 0.95 -37.55 -5.29
N LYS A 155 1.40 -38.01 -6.46
CA LYS A 155 1.99 -37.16 -7.48
C LYS A 155 1.35 -37.48 -8.83
N LEU A 156 0.81 -36.43 -9.48
CA LEU A 156 0.35 -36.51 -10.85
C LEU A 156 1.47 -36.07 -11.79
N ILE A 157 1.71 -36.87 -12.82
CA ILE A 157 2.70 -36.59 -13.87
C ILE A 157 1.97 -36.49 -15.18
N PHE A 158 2.03 -35.29 -15.77
CA PHE A 158 1.40 -34.98 -17.05
C PHE A 158 2.39 -35.20 -18.19
N PRO A 159 1.97 -35.79 -19.33
CA PRO A 159 2.87 -36.10 -20.43
C PRO A 159 3.30 -34.85 -21.21
N ARG A 160 2.56 -33.77 -21.11
CA ARG A 160 2.79 -32.49 -21.79
C ARG A 160 2.10 -31.36 -21.04
N VAL A 161 2.50 -30.11 -21.33
CA VAL A 161 1.74 -28.92 -20.91
C VAL A 161 0.44 -28.88 -21.74
N PRO A 162 -0.74 -28.79 -21.09
CA PRO A 162 -2.00 -28.63 -21.77
C PRO A 162 -2.04 -27.39 -22.66
N PRO A 163 -2.75 -27.43 -23.80
CA PRO A 163 -2.90 -26.27 -24.66
C PRO A 163 -3.56 -25.10 -23.92
N GLY A 164 -3.11 -23.88 -24.20
CA GLY A 164 -3.65 -22.64 -23.62
C GLY A 164 -3.03 -22.25 -22.29
N LEU A 165 -2.10 -23.02 -21.74
CA LEU A 165 -1.29 -22.61 -20.60
C LEU A 165 0.03 -21.99 -21.08
N ALA A 166 0.43 -20.92 -20.41
CA ALA A 166 1.67 -20.21 -20.65
C ALA A 166 2.56 -20.25 -19.40
N ASP A 167 3.87 -20.32 -19.60
CA ASP A 167 4.87 -20.24 -18.54
C ASP A 167 5.11 -18.81 -18.05
N GLU A 168 4.72 -17.82 -18.86
CA GLU A 168 4.78 -16.40 -18.52
C GLU A 168 3.52 -15.64 -19.03
N PRO A 169 3.16 -14.51 -18.40
CA PRO A 169 2.06 -13.66 -18.86
C PRO A 169 2.32 -13.14 -20.27
N ARG A 170 1.28 -13.11 -21.10
CA ARG A 170 1.38 -12.58 -22.47
C ARG A 170 0.15 -11.79 -22.86
N LEU A 171 0.42 -10.69 -23.57
CA LEU A 171 -0.59 -9.87 -24.23
C LEU A 171 -0.47 -10.10 -25.74
N SER A 172 -1.58 -10.30 -26.43
CA SER A 172 -1.57 -10.40 -27.87
C SER A 172 -2.52 -9.40 -28.50
N MET A 173 -2.11 -8.84 -29.65
CA MET A 173 -2.90 -7.88 -30.41
C MET A 173 -2.94 -8.29 -31.89
N THR A 174 -4.14 -8.34 -32.46
CA THR A 174 -4.33 -8.48 -33.90
C THR A 174 -4.35 -7.08 -34.50
N VAL A 175 -3.42 -6.83 -35.43
CA VAL A 175 -3.24 -5.53 -36.07
C VAL A 175 -3.29 -5.66 -37.58
N ARG A 176 -3.63 -4.57 -38.25
CA ARG A 176 -3.57 -4.49 -39.73
C ARG A 176 -2.68 -3.32 -40.11
N ALA A 177 -1.58 -3.62 -40.81
CA ALA A 177 -0.66 -2.65 -41.36
C ALA A 177 -0.76 -2.54 -42.87
N ASP A 178 -0.71 -1.33 -43.40
CA ASP A 178 -0.73 -1.13 -44.87
C ASP A 178 0.64 -1.36 -45.50
N THR A 179 1.70 -1.07 -44.77
CA THR A 179 3.09 -1.17 -45.24
C THR A 179 3.95 -1.97 -44.25
N PRO A 180 4.88 -2.81 -44.74
CA PRO A 180 5.79 -3.52 -43.88
C PRO A 180 6.89 -2.58 -43.36
N GLY A 181 7.42 -2.87 -42.15
CA GLY A 181 8.52 -2.09 -41.57
C GLY A 181 8.91 -2.55 -40.18
N ARG A 182 10.09 -2.06 -39.74
CA ARG A 182 10.54 -2.20 -38.38
C ARG A 182 10.17 -0.95 -37.60
N HIS A 183 9.44 -1.12 -36.51
CA HIS A 183 8.87 -0.06 -35.71
C HIS A 183 9.27 -0.18 -34.24
N THR A 184 9.66 0.95 -33.65
CA THR A 184 9.79 1.05 -32.20
C THR A 184 8.47 1.56 -31.67
N VAL A 185 7.84 0.79 -30.81
CA VAL A 185 6.52 1.06 -30.23
C VAL A 185 6.62 1.21 -28.74
N GLN A 186 5.67 1.93 -28.16
CA GLN A 186 5.50 2.04 -26.72
C GLN A 186 4.21 1.31 -26.32
N LEU A 187 4.35 0.26 -25.53
CA LEU A 187 3.26 -0.47 -24.92
C LEU A 187 3.05 0.08 -23.51
N ASN A 188 1.88 0.69 -23.27
CA ASN A 188 1.49 1.27 -22.00
C ASN A 188 0.31 0.49 -21.42
N TYR A 189 0.38 0.15 -20.12
CA TYR A 189 -0.71 -0.50 -19.42
C TYR A 189 -0.64 -0.27 -17.91
N LEU A 190 -1.77 -0.40 -17.25
CA LEU A 190 -1.84 -0.45 -15.80
C LEU A 190 -1.64 -1.88 -15.30
N ALA A 191 -0.99 -2.01 -14.15
CA ALA A 191 -0.88 -3.27 -13.43
C ALA A 191 -1.10 -3.06 -11.93
N LEU A 192 -1.52 -4.11 -11.24
CA LEU A 192 -1.72 -4.13 -9.79
C LEU A 192 -0.51 -4.73 -9.07
N GLY A 193 -0.53 -4.69 -7.74
CA GLY A 193 0.46 -5.36 -6.91
C GLY A 193 1.74 -4.56 -6.65
N MET A 194 1.83 -3.33 -7.15
CA MET A 194 2.90 -2.40 -6.77
C MET A 194 2.33 -1.19 -6.06
N ASP A 195 2.96 -0.83 -4.95
CA ASP A 195 2.53 0.28 -4.10
C ASP A 195 3.73 1.09 -3.63
N TRP A 196 3.47 2.28 -3.09
CA TRP A 196 4.48 3.08 -2.44
C TRP A 196 3.92 3.84 -1.24
N SER A 197 4.80 4.16 -0.30
CA SER A 197 4.49 5.00 0.85
C SER A 197 5.66 5.91 1.19
N ALA A 198 5.37 7.08 1.78
CA ALA A 198 6.37 7.90 2.41
C ALA A 198 6.49 7.54 3.89
N ASN A 199 7.73 7.48 4.37
CA ASN A 199 8.04 7.24 5.77
C ASN A 199 9.08 8.28 6.21
N TYR A 200 8.86 8.87 7.39
CA TYR A 200 9.73 9.92 7.91
C TYR A 200 10.32 9.51 9.25
N ILE A 201 11.55 9.92 9.45
CA ILE A 201 12.21 9.81 10.76
C ILE A 201 12.59 11.22 11.18
N ALA A 202 11.98 11.70 12.27
CA ALA A 202 12.28 12.98 12.91
C ALA A 202 13.12 12.72 14.16
N ARG A 203 14.38 13.13 14.17
CA ARG A 203 15.27 13.00 15.33
C ARG A 203 15.38 14.33 16.05
N ILE A 204 14.85 14.40 17.27
CA ILE A 204 14.95 15.60 18.11
C ILE A 204 16.42 15.79 18.50
N ALA A 205 16.93 16.99 18.25
CA ALA A 205 18.28 17.38 18.64
C ALA A 205 18.42 17.50 20.17
N PRO A 206 19.63 17.41 20.73
CA PRO A 206 19.86 17.52 22.18
C PRO A 206 19.41 18.84 22.80
N ASP A 207 19.29 19.91 22.02
CA ASP A 207 18.76 21.21 22.46
C ASP A 207 17.25 21.18 22.76
N GLY A 208 16.50 20.19 22.21
CA GLY A 208 15.07 20.08 22.35
C GLY A 208 14.26 21.14 21.60
N GLU A 209 14.88 21.93 20.73
CA GLU A 209 14.28 23.05 19.99
C GLU A 209 14.28 22.82 18.47
N SER A 210 15.10 21.87 17.98
CA SER A 210 15.21 21.50 16.58
C SER A 210 15.18 19.99 16.39
N LEU A 211 14.93 19.55 15.14
CA LEU A 211 14.99 18.14 14.76
C LEU A 211 15.61 17.97 13.37
N ASP A 212 16.18 16.80 13.12
CA ASP A 212 16.57 16.36 11.80
C ASP A 212 15.45 15.50 11.20
N LEU A 213 14.98 15.86 10.01
CA LEU A 213 13.90 15.15 9.31
C LEU A 213 14.45 14.44 8.09
N THR A 214 14.37 13.12 8.08
CA THR A 214 14.71 12.27 6.93
C THR A 214 13.45 11.62 6.38
N GLY A 215 13.24 11.69 5.06
CA GLY A 215 12.11 11.09 4.36
C GLY A 215 12.55 9.99 3.39
N TRP A 216 11.82 8.89 3.38
CA TRP A 216 12.04 7.71 2.56
C TRP A 216 10.80 7.38 1.73
N ILE A 217 10.98 7.15 0.44
CA ILE A 217 9.99 6.50 -0.42
C ILE A 217 10.23 5.00 -0.31
N THR A 218 9.23 4.27 0.16
CA THR A 218 9.22 2.81 0.20
C THR A 218 8.41 2.31 -0.99
N LEU A 219 9.06 1.65 -1.94
CA LEU A 219 8.45 0.97 -3.07
C LEU A 219 8.18 -0.47 -2.65
N VAL A 220 6.97 -0.96 -2.82
CA VAL A 220 6.58 -2.33 -2.49
C VAL A 220 6.10 -3.02 -3.75
N ASN A 221 6.75 -4.11 -4.12
CA ASN A 221 6.34 -4.97 -5.23
C ASN A 221 5.84 -6.31 -4.69
N ARG A 222 4.53 -6.52 -4.70
CA ARG A 222 3.87 -7.77 -4.31
C ARG A 222 3.63 -8.70 -5.49
N SER A 223 3.84 -8.20 -6.73
CA SER A 223 3.66 -8.98 -7.95
C SER A 223 4.76 -10.03 -8.15
N GLY A 224 4.55 -10.95 -9.06
CA GLY A 224 5.57 -11.93 -9.49
C GLY A 224 6.56 -11.36 -10.51
N THR A 225 6.35 -10.14 -11.02
CA THR A 225 7.18 -9.53 -12.06
C THR A 225 8.32 -8.72 -11.46
N THR A 226 9.54 -8.93 -11.94
CA THR A 226 10.72 -8.12 -11.59
C THR A 226 10.96 -7.05 -12.65
N PHE A 227 11.03 -5.79 -12.23
CA PHE A 227 11.40 -4.66 -13.08
C PHE A 227 12.89 -4.35 -12.88
N ALA A 228 13.72 -4.87 -13.77
CA ALA A 228 15.18 -4.76 -13.66
C ALA A 228 15.70 -3.45 -14.28
N ASN A 229 16.59 -2.75 -13.55
CA ASN A 229 17.26 -1.53 -14.00
C ASN A 229 16.29 -0.51 -14.65
N THR A 230 15.18 -0.25 -13.95
CA THR A 230 14.02 0.49 -14.47
C THR A 230 13.97 1.89 -13.87
N PRO A 231 13.83 2.96 -14.69
CA PRO A 231 13.41 4.26 -14.20
C PRO A 231 12.09 4.15 -13.47
N ALA A 232 12.05 4.60 -12.23
CA ALA A 232 10.86 4.53 -11.37
C ALA A 232 10.46 5.92 -10.88
N GLU A 233 9.18 6.18 -10.89
CA GLU A 233 8.58 7.41 -10.40
C GLU A 233 7.39 7.07 -9.49
N VAL A 234 7.11 7.92 -8.50
CA VAL A 234 5.94 7.80 -7.65
C VAL A 234 5.11 9.06 -7.70
N VAL A 235 3.80 8.93 -7.73
CA VAL A 235 2.83 10.04 -7.78
C VAL A 235 2.22 10.22 -6.41
N ALA A 236 2.44 11.40 -5.81
CA ALA A 236 1.79 11.83 -4.59
C ALA A 236 0.56 12.69 -4.90
N GLY A 237 -0.49 12.53 -4.09
CA GLY A 237 -1.81 13.12 -4.28
C GLY A 237 -2.88 12.04 -4.48
N GLN A 238 -4.14 12.45 -4.41
CA GLN A 238 -5.27 11.52 -4.50
C GLN A 238 -5.76 11.41 -5.95
N LEU A 239 -5.57 10.25 -6.55
CA LEU A 239 -6.11 9.95 -7.88
C LEU A 239 -7.55 9.44 -7.74
N ALA A 240 -8.50 10.11 -8.39
CA ALA A 240 -9.85 9.58 -8.53
C ALA A 240 -9.84 8.38 -9.50
N ARG A 241 -10.30 7.22 -9.06
CA ARG A 241 -10.41 6.02 -9.90
C ARG A 241 -11.69 5.25 -9.56
N ASP A 242 -12.22 4.53 -10.53
CA ASP A 242 -13.26 3.54 -10.31
C ASP A 242 -12.59 2.19 -9.96
N GLU A 243 -12.85 1.71 -8.75
CA GLU A 243 -12.22 0.47 -8.25
C GLU A 243 -12.88 -0.78 -8.83
N GLU A 244 -14.14 -0.70 -9.25
CA GLU A 244 -14.86 -1.85 -9.82
C GLU A 244 -14.34 -2.22 -11.22
N GLU A 245 -13.94 -1.24 -12.03
CA GLU A 245 -13.39 -1.48 -13.38
C GLU A 245 -11.92 -1.95 -13.38
N THR A 246 -11.19 -1.76 -12.29
CA THR A 246 -9.74 -2.04 -12.23
C THR A 246 -9.41 -3.45 -11.75
N GLN A 247 -10.38 -4.26 -11.37
CA GLN A 247 -10.10 -5.66 -11.06
C GLN A 247 -9.85 -6.40 -12.37
N PRO A 248 -8.62 -6.94 -12.60
CA PRO A 248 -8.43 -7.87 -13.71
C PRO A 248 -9.42 -9.01 -13.52
N PRO A 249 -9.98 -9.58 -14.60
CA PRO A 249 -10.64 -10.86 -14.49
C PRO A 249 -9.59 -11.82 -13.93
N GLY A 250 -9.60 -12.00 -12.62
CA GLY A 250 -8.66 -12.88 -11.96
C GLY A 250 -8.79 -14.28 -12.53
N PRO A 251 -7.72 -15.08 -12.54
CA PRO A 251 -7.91 -16.52 -12.60
C PRO A 251 -8.94 -16.79 -11.50
N THR A 252 -10.01 -17.48 -11.87
CA THR A 252 -11.06 -17.91 -10.92
C THR A 252 -10.32 -18.31 -9.66
N GLN A 253 -10.52 -17.55 -8.57
CA GLN A 253 -9.81 -17.83 -7.32
C GLN A 253 -10.09 -19.30 -7.06
N LEU A 254 -9.08 -20.14 -7.31
CA LEU A 254 -9.18 -21.53 -6.94
C LEU A 254 -9.43 -21.45 -5.44
N ASN A 255 -10.68 -21.66 -5.04
CA ASN A 255 -11.10 -21.64 -3.66
C ASN A 255 -10.02 -22.36 -2.87
N GLU A 256 -9.59 -21.80 -1.74
CA GLU A 256 -8.56 -22.40 -0.88
C GLU A 256 -8.83 -23.87 -0.52
N SER A 257 -10.04 -24.37 -0.80
CA SER A 257 -10.41 -25.79 -0.73
C SER A 257 -9.68 -26.71 -1.72
N ALA A 258 -9.08 -26.20 -2.81
CA ALA A 258 -8.13 -26.97 -3.62
C ALA A 258 -6.77 -27.20 -2.90
N SER A 259 -6.60 -26.73 -1.69
CA SER A 259 -5.41 -26.83 -0.85
C SER A 259 -5.17 -28.21 -0.20
N CYS A 260 -5.89 -29.25 -0.63
CA CYS A 260 -5.66 -30.61 -0.13
C CYS A 260 -4.53 -31.37 -0.83
N TRP A 261 -3.84 -30.78 -1.77
CA TRP A 261 -2.54 -31.25 -2.20
C TRP A 261 -1.53 -31.11 -1.04
N PRO A 262 -0.52 -31.97 -0.88
CA PRO A 262 0.27 -32.14 0.37
C PRO A 262 0.81 -30.88 1.05
N ILE A 263 0.84 -29.76 0.37
CA ILE A 263 1.25 -28.46 0.92
C ILE A 263 0.27 -27.95 2.00
N GLY A 264 -1.04 -28.19 1.85
CA GLY A 264 -2.08 -27.71 2.79
C GLY A 264 -2.08 -28.42 4.14
N GLN A 265 -1.60 -29.66 4.22
CA GLN A 265 -1.53 -30.40 5.48
C GLN A 265 -0.39 -29.92 6.40
N PHE A 266 0.72 -29.46 5.82
CA PHE A 266 1.79 -28.85 6.62
C PHE A 266 1.34 -27.53 7.26
N ALA A 267 0.58 -26.70 6.56
CA ALA A 267 0.03 -25.47 7.11
C ALA A 267 -0.96 -25.76 8.25
N LYS A 268 -1.93 -26.67 8.06
CA LYS A 268 -2.88 -27.07 9.11
C LYS A 268 -2.22 -27.75 10.30
N MET A 269 -1.18 -28.55 10.08
CA MET A 269 -0.44 -29.21 11.16
C MET A 269 0.40 -28.22 11.97
N ILE A 270 0.92 -27.17 11.33
CA ILE A 270 1.62 -26.07 12.01
C ILE A 270 0.62 -25.23 12.80
N GLU A 271 -0.53 -24.90 12.22
CA GLU A 271 -1.61 -24.15 12.86
C GLU A 271 -2.18 -24.91 14.08
N GLN A 272 -2.46 -26.19 13.95
CA GLN A 272 -2.93 -27.04 15.06
C GLN A 272 -1.85 -27.20 16.15
N ARG A 273 -0.56 -27.23 15.81
CA ARG A 273 0.52 -27.23 16.81
C ARG A 273 0.66 -25.88 17.49
N MET A 274 0.43 -24.76 16.78
CA MET A 274 0.46 -23.43 17.39
C MET A 274 -0.74 -23.21 18.32
N VAL A 275 -1.94 -23.62 17.92
CA VAL A 275 -3.16 -23.55 18.76
C VAL A 275 -3.01 -24.42 20.01
N LYS A 276 -2.51 -25.66 19.89
CA LYS A 276 -2.26 -26.54 21.04
C LYS A 276 -1.20 -26.00 22.01
N LYS A 277 -0.17 -25.28 21.50
CA LYS A 277 0.83 -24.61 22.34
C LYS A 277 0.31 -23.35 23.02
N ALA A 278 -0.67 -22.67 22.42
CA ALA A 278 -1.32 -21.51 23.03
C ALA A 278 -2.23 -21.93 24.21
N ASP A 279 -2.87 -23.09 24.11
CA ASP A 279 -3.75 -23.64 25.17
C ASP A 279 -2.97 -24.21 26.38
N GLU A 280 -1.70 -24.55 26.20
CA GLU A 280 -0.83 -25.06 27.28
C GLU A 280 -0.10 -23.96 28.09
N GLY A 281 -0.52 -22.70 27.99
CA GLY A 281 -0.20 -21.62 28.94
C GLY A 281 1.28 -21.21 29.03
N VAL A 282 2.08 -21.40 27.98
CA VAL A 282 3.45 -20.89 27.93
C VAL A 282 3.56 -19.80 26.87
N MET A 283 3.11 -18.61 27.22
CA MET A 283 3.58 -17.39 26.58
C MET A 283 5.06 -17.20 26.85
N ARG A 284 5.92 -17.83 26.09
CA ARG A 284 7.28 -17.34 25.89
C ARG A 284 7.27 -16.56 24.58
N SER A 285 7.41 -15.24 24.72
CA SER A 285 7.71 -14.31 23.63
C SER A 285 8.72 -14.95 22.69
N ALA A 286 8.28 -15.28 21.48
CA ALA A 286 9.21 -15.44 20.38
C ALA A 286 9.77 -14.05 20.07
N VAL A 287 10.81 -13.67 20.81
CA VAL A 287 11.68 -12.59 20.40
C VAL A 287 12.26 -13.03 19.07
N PHE A 288 11.86 -12.35 18.02
CA PHE A 288 12.62 -12.38 16.77
C PHE A 288 14.06 -12.10 17.14
N GLY A 289 14.93 -13.06 16.90
CA GLY A 289 16.37 -12.91 17.03
C GLY A 289 16.80 -11.78 16.11
N LEU A 290 16.95 -10.59 16.69
CA LEU A 290 17.80 -9.57 16.14
C LEU A 290 19.20 -10.15 16.17
N ALA A 291 19.73 -10.48 14.99
CA ALA A 291 21.13 -10.82 14.85
C ALA A 291 21.96 -9.70 15.49
N ASP A 292 22.85 -10.12 16.33
CA ASP A 292 23.86 -9.32 17.01
C ASP A 292 24.59 -8.43 15.97
N GLN A 293 24.24 -7.11 15.96
CA GLN A 293 24.93 -6.09 15.16
C GLN A 293 25.98 -5.40 16.01
N SER A 294 26.94 -6.16 16.52
CA SER A 294 28.10 -5.62 17.24
C SER A 294 29.33 -5.38 16.35
N ASP A 295 29.16 -5.13 15.05
CA ASP A 295 30.26 -4.70 14.17
C ASP A 295 29.80 -3.66 13.13
N LEU A 296 29.29 -2.52 13.61
CA LEU A 296 29.26 -1.31 12.80
C LEU A 296 30.54 -0.52 13.06
N SER A 297 31.64 -0.96 12.46
CA SER A 297 32.79 -0.09 12.21
C SER A 297 32.31 1.08 11.36
N GLU A 298 32.48 2.27 11.90
CA GLU A 298 32.24 3.56 11.24
C GLU A 298 33.00 3.62 9.91
N ILE A 299 32.29 3.36 8.80
CA ILE A 299 32.84 3.60 7.46
C ILE A 299 32.72 5.10 7.20
N VAL A 300 33.78 5.82 7.50
CA VAL A 300 33.95 7.22 7.05
C VAL A 300 34.14 7.19 5.54
N VAL A 301 33.06 7.35 4.80
CA VAL A 301 33.09 7.56 3.35
C VAL A 301 33.39 9.04 3.10
N THR A 302 34.66 9.37 2.90
CA THR A 302 35.09 10.66 2.34
C THR A 302 34.93 10.64 0.83
N GLY A 303 33.68 10.79 0.36
CA GLY A 303 33.35 10.97 -1.06
C GLY A 303 32.38 12.13 -1.19
N SER A 304 32.58 12.97 -2.19
CA SER A 304 31.65 14.03 -2.59
C SER A 304 30.26 13.41 -2.77
N ARG A 305 29.34 13.65 -1.83
CA ARG A 305 27.96 13.16 -1.91
C ARG A 305 27.23 13.97 -2.97
N VAL A 306 27.06 13.42 -4.15
CA VAL A 306 25.91 13.78 -4.98
C VAL A 306 24.68 13.34 -4.17
N PRO A 307 23.73 14.23 -3.85
CA PRO A 307 22.56 13.84 -3.09
C PRO A 307 21.76 12.81 -3.88
N PHE A 308 21.67 11.59 -3.35
CA PHE A 308 20.90 10.48 -3.92
C PHE A 308 19.44 10.63 -3.48
N GLU A 309 18.86 11.81 -3.71
CA GLU A 309 17.49 12.14 -3.33
C GLU A 309 16.59 12.09 -4.57
N ALA A 310 15.37 11.55 -4.42
CA ALA A 310 14.37 11.57 -5.47
C ALA A 310 14.04 13.03 -5.85
N GLN A 311 14.01 13.28 -7.17
CA GLN A 311 13.74 14.61 -7.71
C GLN A 311 12.25 14.82 -7.87
N MET A 312 11.72 15.89 -7.29
CA MET A 312 10.32 16.27 -7.41
C MET A 312 10.08 17.06 -8.69
N ARG A 313 8.98 16.74 -9.39
CA ARG A 313 8.44 17.45 -10.56
C ARG A 313 6.93 17.63 -10.38
N GLU A 314 6.36 18.57 -11.11
CA GLU A 314 4.91 18.76 -11.16
C GLU A 314 4.29 17.93 -12.29
N LEU A 315 3.15 17.28 -11.99
CA LEU A 315 2.32 16.56 -12.94
C LEU A 315 0.87 17.01 -12.74
N GLY A 316 0.50 18.13 -13.38
CA GLY A 316 -0.77 18.78 -13.10
C GLY A 316 -0.87 19.17 -11.62
N ASP A 317 -1.92 18.72 -10.95
CA ASP A 317 -2.12 18.96 -9.51
C ASP A 317 -1.35 17.99 -8.60
N TYR A 318 -0.69 16.98 -9.20
CA TYR A 318 0.07 15.95 -8.47
C TYR A 318 1.55 16.31 -8.36
N LYS A 319 2.23 15.67 -7.41
CA LYS A 319 3.69 15.75 -7.26
C LYS A 319 4.31 14.41 -7.64
N LEU A 320 5.21 14.44 -8.61
CA LEU A 320 5.95 13.28 -9.10
C LEU A 320 7.34 13.27 -8.47
N TYR A 321 7.71 12.17 -7.83
CA TYR A 321 9.05 11.96 -7.29
C TYR A 321 9.76 10.91 -8.13
N ALA A 322 10.77 11.34 -8.88
CA ALA A 322 11.58 10.45 -9.70
C ALA A 322 12.73 9.88 -8.88
N VAL A 323 12.88 8.57 -8.87
CA VAL A 323 14.07 7.88 -8.31
C VAL A 323 15.30 8.30 -9.13
N PRO A 324 16.41 8.74 -8.49
CA PRO A 324 17.53 9.39 -9.18
C PRO A 324 18.18 8.55 -10.27
N GLU A 325 18.23 7.23 -10.09
CA GLU A 325 18.83 6.29 -11.03
C GLU A 325 17.91 5.10 -11.29
N PRO A 326 18.00 4.50 -12.50
CA PRO A 326 17.29 3.26 -12.78
C PRO A 326 17.59 2.21 -11.72
N THR A 327 16.54 1.61 -11.20
CA THR A 327 16.65 0.68 -10.08
C THR A 327 15.96 -0.64 -10.38
N THR A 328 16.45 -1.73 -9.77
CA THR A 328 15.73 -3.00 -9.83
C THR A 328 14.71 -3.06 -8.71
N ILE A 329 13.43 -3.23 -9.09
CA ILE A 329 12.31 -3.48 -8.17
C ILE A 329 11.96 -4.96 -8.34
N ALA A 330 12.56 -5.80 -7.49
CA ALA A 330 12.39 -7.24 -7.61
C ALA A 330 11.00 -7.69 -7.16
N ALA A 331 10.54 -8.80 -7.73
CA ALA A 331 9.29 -9.46 -7.33
C ALA A 331 9.29 -9.77 -5.83
N ARG A 332 8.16 -9.51 -5.15
CA ARG A 332 7.94 -9.79 -3.72
C ARG A 332 8.99 -9.14 -2.79
N GLN A 333 9.40 -7.93 -3.15
CA GLN A 333 10.38 -7.15 -2.40
C GLN A 333 9.88 -5.74 -2.09
N SER A 334 10.43 -5.14 -1.02
CA SER A 334 10.34 -3.70 -0.77
C SER A 334 11.71 -3.05 -0.90
N LYS A 335 11.73 -1.81 -1.39
CA LYS A 335 12.94 -1.00 -1.55
C LYS A 335 12.70 0.40 -1.01
N GLN A 336 13.67 0.96 -0.31
CA GLN A 336 13.61 2.33 0.19
C GLN A 336 14.60 3.24 -0.56
N VAL A 337 14.12 4.43 -0.90
CA VAL A 337 14.91 5.48 -1.56
C VAL A 337 14.73 6.79 -0.79
N SER A 338 15.81 7.47 -0.45
CA SER A 338 15.74 8.77 0.23
C SER A 338 15.19 9.83 -0.72
N PHE A 339 14.29 10.68 -0.23
CA PHE A 339 13.78 11.83 -0.98
C PHE A 339 13.87 13.15 -0.21
N LEU A 340 14.14 13.09 1.09
CA LEU A 340 14.25 14.25 1.96
C LEU A 340 15.33 14.03 3.02
N SER A 341 16.21 15.00 3.19
CA SER A 341 17.16 15.06 4.30
C SER A 341 17.33 16.52 4.70
N GLN A 342 16.74 16.91 5.83
CA GLN A 342 16.78 18.27 6.36
C GLN A 342 17.25 18.23 7.80
N SER A 343 18.21 19.08 8.11
CA SER A 343 18.78 19.19 9.45
C SER A 343 18.36 20.49 10.12
N HIS A 344 18.31 20.49 11.43
CA HIS A 344 18.04 21.66 12.28
C HIS A 344 16.69 22.34 11.97
N VAL A 345 15.66 21.55 11.66
CA VAL A 345 14.30 22.06 11.46
C VAL A 345 13.75 22.51 12.82
N PRO A 346 13.43 23.80 13.03
CA PRO A 346 12.91 24.27 14.30
C PRO A 346 11.50 23.78 14.56
N PHE A 347 11.19 23.46 15.80
CA PHE A 347 9.84 23.11 16.21
C PHE A 347 9.46 23.76 17.54
N THR A 348 8.17 23.82 17.82
CA THR A 348 7.64 24.22 19.12
C THR A 348 6.94 23.03 19.76
N ARG A 349 7.36 22.62 20.97
CA ARG A 349 6.66 21.61 21.76
C ARG A 349 5.47 22.24 22.47
N ILE A 350 4.29 21.70 22.22
CA ILE A 350 3.02 22.16 22.77
C ILE A 350 2.34 20.99 23.46
N TYR A 351 1.63 21.28 24.54
CA TYR A 351 0.74 20.33 25.20
C TYR A 351 -0.68 20.70 24.84
N MET A 352 -1.42 19.80 24.24
CA MET A 352 -2.75 20.07 23.69
C MET A 352 -3.78 19.18 24.36
N PHE A 353 -4.94 19.74 24.64
CA PHE A 353 -6.13 18.98 24.99
C PHE A 353 -7.27 19.44 24.10
N LYS A 354 -7.78 18.54 23.29
CA LYS A 354 -8.97 18.76 22.47
C LYS A 354 -10.15 18.11 23.16
N VAL A 355 -11.21 18.88 23.36
CA VAL A 355 -12.45 18.41 23.93
C VAL A 355 -13.15 17.50 22.94
N ASP A 356 -13.57 16.33 23.36
CA ASP A 356 -14.54 15.49 22.67
C ASP A 356 -15.88 15.48 23.42
N GLU A 357 -16.94 14.97 22.81
CA GLU A 357 -18.28 14.95 23.38
C GLU A 357 -18.35 14.26 24.76
N ASN A 358 -17.42 13.34 25.05
CA ASN A 358 -17.36 12.57 26.29
C ASN A 358 -16.29 13.09 27.27
N SER A 359 -15.54 14.13 26.91
CA SER A 359 -14.39 14.57 27.69
C SER A 359 -14.72 15.57 28.79
N ILE A 360 -15.90 16.17 28.80
CA ILE A 360 -16.36 17.06 29.87
C ILE A 360 -17.29 16.27 30.77
N SER A 361 -16.82 15.93 31.95
CA SER A 361 -17.59 15.15 32.92
C SER A 361 -18.71 15.95 33.56
N ASP A 362 -19.84 15.29 33.81
CA ASP A 362 -20.92 15.78 34.67
C ASP A 362 -20.38 16.10 36.07
N LYS A 363 -21.11 16.93 36.78
CA LYS A 363 -20.78 17.70 38.00
C LYS A 363 -19.98 17.02 39.12
N ASN A 364 -19.73 15.71 39.09
CA ASN A 364 -19.20 14.97 40.24
C ASN A 364 -17.96 14.09 40.00
N ASP A 365 -17.48 13.91 38.78
CA ASP A 365 -16.36 13.01 38.50
C ASP A 365 -15.12 13.79 38.03
N PHE A 366 -14.12 13.88 38.89
CA PHE A 366 -12.90 14.67 38.68
C PHE A 366 -11.71 13.77 38.42
N GLU A 367 -11.66 13.11 37.29
CA GLU A 367 -10.42 12.51 36.85
C GLU A 367 -9.61 13.54 36.04
N PRO A 368 -8.39 13.88 36.49
CA PRO A 368 -7.49 14.71 35.68
C PRO A 368 -7.18 14.00 34.37
N LYS A 369 -7.54 14.63 33.26
CA LYS A 369 -7.18 14.16 31.94
C LYS A 369 -5.77 14.62 31.58
N ARG A 370 -5.07 13.88 30.74
CA ARG A 370 -3.69 14.18 30.34
C ARG A 370 -3.68 14.91 29.01
N ALA A 371 -2.79 15.90 28.89
CA ALA A 371 -2.56 16.58 27.63
C ALA A 371 -1.76 15.69 26.66
N THR A 372 -2.04 15.80 25.37
CA THR A 372 -1.23 15.23 24.30
C THR A 372 -0.02 16.10 24.04
N THR A 373 1.16 15.51 23.89
CA THR A 373 2.37 16.19 23.45
C THR A 373 2.31 16.36 21.94
N LEU A 374 2.53 17.57 21.46
CA LEU A 374 2.47 17.94 20.06
C LEU A 374 3.74 18.70 19.66
N LEU A 375 4.34 18.32 18.52
CA LEU A 375 5.41 19.09 17.89
C LEU A 375 4.83 19.88 16.73
N ARG A 376 4.99 21.19 16.76
CA ARG A 376 4.55 22.09 15.68
C ARG A 376 5.74 22.62 14.92
N LEU A 377 5.77 22.35 13.61
CA LEU A 377 6.76 22.80 12.64
C LEU A 377 6.09 23.67 11.59
N GLN A 378 6.89 24.36 10.77
CA GLN A 378 6.42 25.10 9.59
C GLN A 378 7.09 24.52 8.34
N ASN A 379 6.31 24.14 7.36
CA ASN A 379 6.86 23.71 6.08
C ASN A 379 7.27 24.91 5.22
N LYS A 380 8.33 25.62 5.63
CA LYS A 380 8.87 26.79 4.93
C LYS A 380 10.36 26.65 4.70
N GLU A 381 10.84 27.23 3.61
CA GLU A 381 12.26 27.23 3.29
C GLU A 381 13.08 27.97 4.35
N SER A 382 12.54 29.06 4.91
CA SER A 382 13.16 29.81 6.04
C SER A 382 13.40 28.95 7.28
N ASP A 383 12.60 27.90 7.45
CA ASP A 383 12.63 27.00 8.60
C ASP A 383 13.26 25.63 8.25
N GLY A 384 14.02 25.58 7.13
CA GLY A 384 14.78 24.42 6.72
C GLY A 384 13.99 23.32 6.00
N LEU A 385 12.68 23.51 5.75
CA LEU A 385 11.86 22.59 4.95
C LEU A 385 11.61 23.14 3.54
N GLY A 386 10.43 23.65 3.25
CA GLY A 386 10.11 24.30 1.98
C GLY A 386 9.97 23.35 0.78
N LYS A 387 9.64 22.08 1.05
CA LYS A 387 9.34 21.07 0.02
C LYS A 387 7.96 20.47 0.27
N PRO A 388 7.18 20.13 -0.77
CA PRO A 388 5.96 19.35 -0.55
C PRO A 388 6.30 18.03 0.13
N LEU A 389 5.50 17.64 1.13
CA LEU A 389 5.69 16.41 1.87
C LEU A 389 4.51 15.49 1.60
N PRO A 390 4.73 14.33 0.96
CA PRO A 390 3.68 13.33 0.76
C PRO A 390 3.15 12.77 2.08
N ARG A 391 1.90 12.33 2.07
CA ARG A 391 1.31 11.60 3.18
C ARG A 391 2.19 10.42 3.60
N GLY A 392 2.39 10.25 4.91
CA GLY A 392 3.21 9.16 5.42
C GLY A 392 3.25 9.08 6.94
N ILE A 393 3.94 8.08 7.45
CA ILE A 393 4.15 7.90 8.89
C ILE A 393 5.42 8.63 9.30
N VAL A 394 5.32 9.45 10.33
CA VAL A 394 6.46 10.13 10.97
C VAL A 394 6.79 9.43 12.29
N SER A 395 7.96 8.82 12.38
CA SER A 395 8.49 8.26 13.62
C SER A 395 9.39 9.31 14.28
N VAL A 396 8.99 9.81 15.44
CA VAL A 396 9.78 10.79 16.20
C VAL A 396 10.67 10.07 17.19
N MET A 397 11.98 10.35 17.08
CA MET A 397 13.01 9.79 17.93
C MET A 397 13.60 10.87 18.84
N GLU A 398 13.80 10.54 20.12
CA GLU A 398 14.44 11.41 21.11
C GLU A 398 15.62 10.70 21.76
N ALA A 399 16.63 11.42 22.16
CA ALA A 399 17.81 10.85 22.80
C ALA A 399 17.46 10.31 24.20
N GLY A 400 17.74 9.04 24.45
CA GLY A 400 17.60 8.38 25.75
C GLY A 400 18.96 7.93 26.29
N ALA A 401 18.98 7.39 27.50
CA ALA A 401 20.20 6.94 28.18
C ALA A 401 20.96 5.82 27.44
N GLY A 402 20.28 5.05 26.59
CA GLY A 402 20.84 3.93 25.82
C GLY A 402 20.90 4.18 24.31
N GLY A 403 20.69 5.40 23.84
CA GLY A 403 20.62 5.75 22.42
C GLY A 403 19.28 6.38 22.03
N ALA A 404 18.96 6.41 20.74
CA ALA A 404 17.71 6.97 20.26
C ALA A 404 16.51 6.08 20.66
N MET A 405 15.48 6.69 21.25
CA MET A 405 14.23 6.04 21.67
C MET A 405 13.06 6.61 20.88
N LEU A 406 12.05 5.78 20.59
CA LEU A 406 10.82 6.21 19.96
C LEU A 406 10.02 7.09 20.95
N ALA A 407 9.83 8.36 20.62
CA ALA A 407 9.00 9.28 21.39
C ALA A 407 7.52 9.23 20.99
N GLY A 408 7.23 8.84 19.74
CA GLY A 408 5.88 8.67 19.22
C GLY A 408 5.88 8.49 17.71
N GLN A 409 4.71 8.14 17.17
CA GLN A 409 4.47 8.07 15.74
C GLN A 409 3.15 8.77 15.43
N ASP A 410 3.14 9.49 14.31
CA ASP A 410 1.95 10.14 13.81
C ASP A 410 1.87 10.06 12.29
N ARG A 411 0.71 10.34 11.75
CA ARG A 411 0.46 10.37 10.31
C ARG A 411 0.52 11.81 9.81
N LEU A 412 1.43 12.07 8.90
CA LEU A 412 1.47 13.31 8.14
C LEU A 412 0.54 13.19 6.94
N ASP A 413 -0.33 14.16 6.73
CA ASP A 413 -1.10 14.29 5.49
C ASP A 413 -0.26 14.99 4.41
N ASP A 414 -0.73 14.91 3.13
CA ASP A 414 -0.10 15.64 2.04
C ASP A 414 0.02 17.13 2.38
N THR A 415 1.25 17.58 2.62
CA THR A 415 1.51 18.92 3.17
C THR A 415 2.26 19.78 2.16
N PRO A 416 1.59 20.73 1.50
CA PRO A 416 2.23 21.69 0.60
C PRO A 416 3.15 22.65 1.36
N VAL A 417 4.02 23.31 0.62
CA VAL A 417 4.89 24.38 1.16
C VAL A 417 4.04 25.52 1.75
N GLY A 418 4.44 26.00 2.91
CA GLY A 418 3.80 27.12 3.61
C GLY A 418 2.84 26.70 4.71
N LEU A 419 2.37 25.44 4.75
CA LEU A 419 1.46 24.98 5.80
C LEU A 419 2.21 24.53 7.06
N PRO A 420 1.57 24.67 8.25
CA PRO A 420 2.08 24.11 9.48
C PRO A 420 1.96 22.57 9.49
N ILE A 421 2.86 21.92 10.23
CA ILE A 421 2.85 20.51 10.52
C ILE A 421 2.65 20.36 12.02
N GLU A 422 1.68 19.55 12.44
CA GLU A 422 1.49 19.15 13.83
C GLU A 422 1.65 17.64 13.95
N LEU A 423 2.56 17.19 14.80
CA LEU A 423 2.82 15.78 15.07
C LEU A 423 2.41 15.47 16.51
N GLU A 424 1.44 14.61 16.69
CA GLU A 424 0.96 14.14 17.98
C GLU A 424 1.78 12.92 18.43
N LEU A 425 2.43 13.02 19.61
CA LEU A 425 3.35 11.98 20.07
C LEU A 425 2.74 11.04 21.11
N GLY A 426 1.80 11.52 21.89
CA GLY A 426 1.21 10.75 22.98
C GLY A 426 0.96 11.63 24.21
N THR A 427 0.46 11.02 25.27
CA THR A 427 0.00 11.74 26.46
C THR A 427 1.15 12.09 27.42
N ALA A 428 1.17 13.33 27.90
CA ALA A 428 2.12 13.79 28.90
C ALA A 428 1.64 13.45 30.31
N MET A 429 2.44 12.74 31.11
CA MET A 429 2.06 12.34 32.47
C MET A 429 1.94 13.53 33.43
N ASP A 430 2.77 14.56 33.23
CA ASP A 430 2.94 15.69 34.14
C ASP A 430 2.20 16.96 33.68
N VAL A 431 1.34 16.85 32.65
CA VAL A 431 0.49 17.96 32.20
C VAL A 431 -0.96 17.47 32.17
N TRP A 432 -1.76 18.13 33.00
CA TRP A 432 -3.12 17.66 33.24
C TRP A 432 -4.16 18.77 33.10
N ILE A 433 -5.38 18.37 32.82
CA ILE A 433 -6.55 19.21 32.58
C ILE A 433 -7.76 18.60 33.30
N GLU A 434 -8.52 19.44 33.99
CA GLU A 434 -9.79 19.07 34.64
C GLU A 434 -10.91 19.95 34.09
N PRO A 435 -11.57 19.59 32.98
CA PRO A 435 -12.77 20.29 32.51
C PRO A 435 -13.99 19.85 33.30
N ARG A 436 -14.84 20.81 33.69
CA ARG A 436 -16.04 20.59 34.45
C ARG A 436 -17.18 21.47 33.97
N ILE A 437 -18.36 20.89 33.72
CA ILE A 437 -19.59 21.65 33.53
C ILE A 437 -20.03 22.22 34.88
N THR A 438 -20.15 23.54 34.95
CA THR A 438 -20.61 24.25 36.17
C THR A 438 -22.08 24.59 36.08
N GLU A 439 -22.60 24.79 34.91
CA GLU A 439 -23.99 25.13 34.66
C GLU A 439 -24.41 24.71 33.26
N GLU A 440 -25.60 24.19 33.12
CA GLU A 440 -26.23 23.82 31.88
C GLU A 440 -27.68 24.34 31.91
N ARG A 441 -28.08 25.07 30.88
CA ARG A 441 -29.40 25.69 30.78
C ARG A 441 -29.91 25.61 29.35
N THR A 442 -31.16 25.24 29.20
CA THR A 442 -31.91 25.46 27.96
C THR A 442 -32.47 26.89 27.98
N ILE A 443 -32.29 27.60 26.90
CA ILE A 443 -32.85 28.95 26.69
C ILE A 443 -33.93 28.80 25.64
N GLU A 444 -35.17 28.94 26.07
CA GLU A 444 -36.31 28.91 25.17
C GLU A 444 -36.22 30.05 24.15
N GLY A 445 -36.23 29.74 22.86
CA GLY A 445 -36.24 30.69 21.75
C GLY A 445 -37.59 30.66 21.02
N ASP A 446 -37.92 31.70 20.25
CA ASP A 446 -39.18 31.76 19.50
C ASP A 446 -39.25 30.73 18.37
N ASP A 447 -38.11 30.34 17.78
CA ASP A 447 -38.01 29.39 16.66
C ASP A 447 -37.27 28.07 17.02
N HIS A 448 -36.26 28.15 17.87
CA HIS A 448 -35.44 27.00 18.32
C HIS A 448 -34.93 27.24 19.73
N ASP A 449 -34.87 26.19 20.52
CA ASP A 449 -34.24 26.23 21.83
C ASP A 449 -32.73 26.26 21.68
N GLU A 450 -32.09 27.09 22.51
CA GLU A 450 -30.64 27.16 22.58
C GLU A 450 -30.13 26.55 23.89
N GLU A 451 -29.10 25.75 23.80
CA GLU A 451 -28.41 25.20 24.95
C GLU A 451 -27.21 26.08 25.34
N ARG A 452 -27.14 26.49 26.62
CA ARG A 452 -25.99 27.20 27.17
C ARG A 452 -25.30 26.35 28.20
N ILE A 453 -24.01 26.05 27.96
CA ILE A 453 -23.16 25.26 28.82
C ILE A 453 -22.04 26.16 29.36
N SER A 454 -21.85 26.20 30.67
CA SER A 454 -20.75 26.91 31.34
C SER A 454 -19.74 25.91 31.86
N VAL A 455 -18.46 26.11 31.52
CA VAL A 455 -17.36 25.20 31.82
C VAL A 455 -16.27 25.92 32.64
N GLU A 456 -15.80 25.26 33.69
CA GLU A 456 -14.55 25.60 34.38
C GLU A 456 -13.49 24.56 34.06
N VAL A 457 -12.33 24.97 33.56
CA VAL A 457 -11.19 24.11 33.25
C VAL A 457 -10.01 24.49 34.12
N ARG A 458 -9.53 23.53 34.90
CA ARG A 458 -8.28 23.68 35.67
C ARG A 458 -7.15 23.06 34.89
N LEU A 459 -6.02 23.72 34.82
CA LEU A 459 -4.86 23.35 34.04
C LEU A 459 -3.62 23.30 34.92
N GLY A 460 -2.79 22.28 34.77
CA GLY A 460 -1.59 22.12 35.58
C GLY A 460 -0.37 21.64 34.80
N ASN A 461 0.78 22.19 35.17
CA ASN A 461 2.10 21.79 34.72
C ASN A 461 2.93 21.29 35.91
N ASP A 462 3.15 19.99 36.01
CA ASP A 462 4.00 19.40 37.06
C ASP A 462 5.43 19.10 36.55
N LYS A 463 5.73 19.47 35.28
CA LYS A 463 7.08 19.37 34.73
C LYS A 463 8.03 20.41 35.37
N PRO A 464 9.35 20.11 35.41
CA PRO A 464 10.36 21.04 35.94
C PRO A 464 10.69 22.19 34.96
N VAL A 465 10.03 22.24 33.79
CA VAL A 465 10.24 23.22 32.72
C VAL A 465 8.95 23.99 32.43
N PRO A 466 9.06 25.25 31.95
CA PRO A 466 7.88 25.97 31.47
C PRO A 466 7.32 25.32 30.22
N ILE A 467 5.99 25.37 30.06
CA ILE A 467 5.29 24.78 28.91
C ILE A 467 4.33 25.77 28.26
N THR A 468 4.00 25.48 26.98
CA THR A 468 2.83 26.05 26.32
C THR A 468 1.74 24.99 26.26
N LEU A 469 0.54 25.30 26.78
CA LEU A 469 -0.63 24.41 26.77
C LEU A 469 -1.73 25.06 25.96
N GLU A 470 -2.32 24.29 25.04
CA GLU A 470 -3.49 24.65 24.25
C GLU A 470 -4.70 23.83 24.70
N TYR A 471 -5.77 24.51 25.04
CA TYR A 471 -7.08 23.90 25.25
C TYR A 471 -7.93 24.23 24.03
N ARG A 472 -8.44 23.22 23.34
CA ARG A 472 -9.22 23.35 22.10
C ARG A 472 -10.63 22.85 22.32
N GLN A 473 -11.61 23.70 22.01
CA GLN A 473 -13.03 23.39 22.02
C GLN A 473 -13.53 23.39 20.58
N PRO A 474 -13.87 22.21 20.02
CA PRO A 474 -14.51 22.14 18.69
C PRO A 474 -15.85 22.87 18.69
N ALA A 475 -16.16 23.50 17.55
CA ALA A 475 -17.45 24.12 17.33
C ALA A 475 -18.45 23.05 16.85
N TYR A 476 -19.17 22.43 17.77
CA TYR A 476 -20.19 21.45 17.48
C TYR A 476 -21.60 22.08 17.39
N GLY A 477 -22.36 21.66 16.37
CA GLY A 477 -23.75 22.09 16.17
C GLY A 477 -23.90 23.43 15.47
N GLU A 478 -25.11 23.70 15.01
CA GLU A 478 -25.46 25.00 14.42
C GLU A 478 -25.49 26.08 15.50
N GLY A 479 -25.11 27.30 15.13
CA GLY A 479 -25.14 28.44 16.05
C GLY A 479 -24.10 28.42 17.18
N PHE A 480 -23.10 27.50 17.14
CA PHE A 480 -22.06 27.45 18.17
C PHE A 480 -21.34 28.78 18.32
N ARG A 481 -21.32 29.34 19.53
CA ARG A 481 -20.58 30.55 19.85
C ARG A 481 -20.11 30.57 21.31
N ILE A 482 -18.96 31.18 21.57
CA ILE A 482 -18.55 31.51 22.93
C ILE A 482 -19.22 32.81 23.35
N VAL A 483 -20.04 32.76 24.38
CA VAL A 483 -20.82 33.91 24.85
C VAL A 483 -20.15 34.64 26.03
N ARG A 484 -19.28 33.93 26.77
CA ARG A 484 -18.51 34.48 27.89
C ARG A 484 -17.22 33.71 28.05
N GLU A 485 -16.14 34.40 28.36
CA GLU A 485 -14.85 33.79 28.65
C GLU A 485 -14.01 34.63 29.61
N SER A 486 -13.17 33.97 30.42
CA SER A 486 -12.24 34.61 31.33
C SER A 486 -10.91 34.97 30.68
N ARG A 487 -10.65 34.49 29.48
CA ARG A 487 -9.47 34.71 28.67
C ARG A 487 -9.86 34.67 27.20
N SER A 488 -9.33 35.59 26.39
CA SER A 488 -9.61 35.61 24.94
C SER A 488 -9.08 34.37 24.22
N HIS A 489 -9.87 33.87 23.31
CA HIS A 489 -9.53 32.76 22.43
C HIS A 489 -8.99 33.23 21.07
N SER A 490 -8.48 32.29 20.31
CA SER A 490 -8.20 32.38 18.87
C SER A 490 -8.86 31.19 18.20
N LEU A 491 -9.03 31.26 16.88
CA LEU A 491 -9.52 30.13 16.08
C LEU A 491 -8.33 29.38 15.48
N LYS A 492 -8.46 28.05 15.41
CA LYS A 492 -7.57 27.18 14.66
C LYS A 492 -8.37 26.06 14.01
N GLU A 493 -8.38 26.02 12.67
CA GLU A 493 -9.10 25.01 11.89
C GLU A 493 -10.59 24.88 12.25
N GLY A 494 -11.22 25.99 12.66
CA GLY A 494 -12.60 26.04 13.12
C GLY A 494 -12.77 25.81 14.62
N ASP A 495 -11.78 25.24 15.32
CA ASP A 495 -11.81 25.05 16.77
C ASP A 495 -11.49 26.34 17.52
N VAL A 496 -12.19 26.58 18.62
CA VAL A 496 -11.87 27.64 19.59
C VAL A 496 -10.67 27.22 20.42
N ARG A 497 -9.62 28.04 20.46
CA ARG A 497 -8.36 27.71 21.09
C ARG A 497 -7.95 28.76 22.12
N TRP A 498 -7.71 28.31 23.37
CA TRP A 498 -7.07 29.10 24.42
C TRP A 498 -5.65 28.62 24.66
N THR A 499 -4.69 29.54 24.74
CA THR A 499 -3.26 29.23 24.93
C THR A 499 -2.78 29.73 26.28
N PHE A 500 -2.08 28.88 27.01
CA PHE A 500 -1.51 29.15 28.33
C PHE A 500 0.00 28.91 28.33
N ARG A 501 0.74 29.83 28.93
CA ARG A 501 2.15 29.63 29.30
C ARG A 501 2.21 29.32 30.78
N LEU A 502 2.55 28.08 31.13
CA LEU A 502 2.62 27.64 32.52
C LEU A 502 4.09 27.44 32.94
N ARG A 503 4.51 28.12 34.00
CA ARG A 503 5.82 27.89 34.65
C ARG A 503 5.86 26.50 35.30
N PRO A 504 7.05 26.00 35.72
CA PRO A 504 7.15 24.79 36.54
C PRO A 504 6.23 24.87 37.78
N GLY A 505 5.45 23.81 38.02
CA GLY A 505 4.43 23.77 39.08
C GLY A 505 3.25 24.72 38.88
N GLY A 506 3.15 25.38 37.71
CA GLY A 506 2.14 26.39 37.41
C GLY A 506 0.74 25.83 37.26
N ARG A 507 -0.25 26.64 37.68
CA ARG A 507 -1.67 26.35 37.56
C ARG A 507 -2.39 27.51 36.87
N ALA A 508 -3.47 27.19 36.13
CA ALA A 508 -4.38 28.20 35.58
C ALA A 508 -5.83 27.69 35.62
N VAL A 509 -6.76 28.63 35.55
CA VAL A 509 -8.20 28.34 35.47
C VAL A 509 -8.76 29.11 34.27
N LEU A 510 -9.46 28.39 33.41
CA LEU A 510 -10.26 28.94 32.33
C LEU A 510 -11.74 28.78 32.69
N ARG A 511 -12.53 29.85 32.52
CA ARG A 511 -13.98 29.79 32.60
C ARG A 511 -14.56 30.30 31.28
N TYR A 512 -15.45 29.53 30.69
CA TYR A 512 -16.15 29.97 29.49
C TYR A 512 -17.57 29.43 29.46
N SER A 513 -18.42 30.10 28.70
CA SER A 513 -19.77 29.63 28.40
C SER A 513 -19.93 29.59 26.89
N MET A 514 -20.40 28.47 26.39
CA MET A 514 -20.75 28.25 25.00
C MET A 514 -22.26 28.13 24.85
N GLN A 515 -22.74 28.48 23.66
CA GLN A 515 -24.14 28.37 23.29
C GLN A 515 -24.23 27.74 21.91
N ARG A 516 -25.21 26.86 21.74
CA ARG A 516 -25.50 26.17 20.48
C ARG A 516 -27.00 26.03 20.32
N SER A 517 -27.49 25.93 19.09
CA SER A 517 -28.84 25.52 18.77
C SER A 517 -28.92 24.00 18.75
N ASP A 518 -30.01 23.43 19.21
CA ASP A 518 -30.29 22.00 19.10
C ASP A 518 -30.58 21.59 17.66
#